data_15d71ec0ab56c2893cb07c1aa6e8dc3c
#
_entry.id   15d71ec0ab56c2893cb07c1aa6e8dc3c
#
_cell.length_a   1.000
_cell.length_b   1.000
_cell.length_c   1.000
_cell.angle_alpha   90.00
_cell.angle_beta   90.00
_cell.angle_gamma   90.00
#
_symmetry.space_group_name_H-M   'P 1'
#
loop_
_entity.id
_entity.type
_entity.pdbx_description
1 polymer ?
#
loop_
_entity_poly.entity_id
_entity_poly.type
_entity_poly.pdbx_seq_one_letter_code
_entity_poly.pdbx_strand_id
1 'polypeptide(L)' 'TKKPKILIRMKAMSKTELARAAGVSLETFRRWLKSDRAFLEANGIRPTTKLFPPKVVKYLCEKYDIEI' A
#
# COMPACT_ATOMS: atom_id res chain seq x y z
N THR A 1 -5.09 -14.41 -14.15
CA THR A 1 -5.58 -13.90 -15.40
C THR A 1 -5.51 -12.39 -15.42
N LYS A 2 -6.36 -11.75 -14.65
CA LYS A 2 -6.32 -10.30 -14.60
C LYS A 2 -5.23 -9.79 -13.70
N LYS A 3 -4.86 -10.58 -12.74
CA LYS A 3 -3.87 -10.17 -11.78
C LYS A 3 -2.52 -9.82 -12.38
N PRO A 4 -2.02 -10.57 -13.34
CA PRO A 4 -0.76 -10.20 -13.96
C PRO A 4 -0.80 -8.79 -14.53
N LYS A 5 -1.90 -8.43 -15.14
CA LYS A 5 -2.02 -7.09 -15.71
C LYS A 5 -2.01 -6.03 -14.63
N ILE A 6 -2.69 -6.30 -13.53
CA ILE A 6 -2.72 -5.36 -12.42
C ILE A 6 -1.33 -5.16 -11.87
N LEU A 7 -0.58 -6.25 -11.72
CA LEU A 7 0.78 -6.15 -11.22
C LEU A 7 1.67 -5.34 -12.14
N ILE A 8 1.50 -5.51 -13.44
CA ILE A 8 2.28 -4.78 -14.42
C ILE A 8 1.97 -3.30 -14.33
N ARG A 9 0.74 -2.97 -14.00
CA ARG A 9 0.33 -1.57 -13.93
C ARG A 9 0.51 -0.94 -12.57
N MET A 10 1.07 -1.67 -11.65
CA MET A 10 1.32 -1.12 -10.32
C MET A 10 2.13 0.15 -10.43
N LYS A 11 1.72 1.15 -9.68
CA LYS A 11 2.40 2.42 -9.67
C LYS A 11 2.38 2.97 -8.26
N ALA A 12 3.11 4.05 -8.04
CA ALA A 12 3.12 4.70 -6.74
C ALA A 12 1.73 5.19 -6.40
N MET A 13 1.34 5.01 -5.14
CA MET A 13 0.03 5.42 -4.67
C MET A 13 0.16 6.06 -3.30
N SER A 14 -0.71 7.00 -3.01
CA SER A 14 -0.74 7.65 -1.71
C SER A 14 -1.48 6.79 -0.71
N LYS A 15 -1.33 7.13 0.58
CA LYS A 15 -2.05 6.43 1.63
C LYS A 15 -3.56 6.53 1.41
N THR A 16 -4.02 7.70 1.03
CA THR A 16 -5.44 7.92 0.81
C THR A 16 -5.96 7.04 -0.32
N GLU A 17 -5.19 6.94 -1.39
CA GLU A 17 -5.59 6.11 -2.51
C GLU A 17 -5.65 4.64 -2.11
N LEU A 18 -4.66 4.19 -1.36
CA LEU A 18 -4.63 2.80 -0.91
C LEU A 18 -5.77 2.49 0.04
N ALA A 19 -6.04 3.40 0.97
CA ALA A 19 -7.14 3.21 1.90
C ALA A 19 -8.46 3.13 1.16
N ARG A 20 -8.64 3.98 0.16
CA ARG A 20 -9.86 3.99 -0.64
C ARG A 20 -10.00 2.69 -1.42
N ALA A 21 -8.91 2.22 -2.00
CA ALA A 21 -8.93 0.97 -2.75
C ALA A 21 -9.25 -0.21 -1.83
N ALA A 22 -8.81 -0.13 -0.59
CA ALA A 22 -9.07 -1.18 0.39
C ALA A 22 -10.48 -1.10 0.97
N GLY A 23 -11.17 0.03 0.77
CA GLY A 23 -12.50 0.19 1.32
C GLY A 23 -12.51 0.49 2.80
N VAL A 24 -11.44 1.07 3.32
CA VAL A 24 -11.34 1.40 4.75
C VAL A 24 -11.01 2.87 4.92
N SER A 25 -11.21 3.38 6.14
CA SER A 25 -10.85 4.74 6.42
C SER A 25 -9.34 4.89 6.46
N LEU A 26 -8.88 6.13 6.29
CA LEU A 26 -7.46 6.40 6.36
C LEU A 26 -6.89 6.01 7.72
N GLU A 27 -7.67 6.22 8.75
CA GLU A 27 -7.24 5.88 10.10
C GLU A 27 -7.02 4.39 10.27
N THR A 28 -7.93 3.59 9.73
CA THR A 28 -7.78 2.14 9.77
C THR A 28 -6.54 1.72 9.00
N PHE A 29 -6.34 2.32 7.82
CA PHE A 29 -5.17 2.01 7.02
C PHE A 29 -3.88 2.35 7.75
N ARG A 30 -3.87 3.45 8.48
CA ARG A 30 -2.70 3.83 9.27
C ARG A 30 -2.37 2.80 10.32
N ARG A 31 -3.38 2.18 10.91
CA ARG A 31 -3.14 1.11 11.88
C ARG A 31 -2.44 -0.05 11.22
N TRP A 32 -2.88 -0.40 10.03
CA TRP A 32 -2.24 -1.48 9.29
C TRP A 32 -0.76 -1.16 9.07
N LEU A 33 -0.48 0.08 8.68
CA LEU A 33 0.90 0.49 8.43
C LEU A 33 1.74 0.41 9.69
N LYS A 34 1.16 0.68 10.82
CA LYS A 34 1.86 0.57 12.08
C LYS A 34 2.36 -0.85 12.31
N SER A 35 1.55 -1.83 11.97
CA SER A 35 1.93 -3.22 12.13
C SER A 35 3.10 -3.60 11.23
N ASP A 36 3.24 -2.92 10.11
CA ASP A 36 4.29 -3.21 9.14
C ASP A 36 5.42 -2.20 9.18
N ARG A 37 5.56 -1.51 10.29
CA ARG A 37 6.51 -0.42 10.39
C ARG A 37 7.94 -0.85 10.05
N ALA A 38 8.36 -2.01 10.56
CA ALA A 38 9.71 -2.48 10.29
C ALA A 38 9.95 -2.68 8.80
N PHE A 39 8.99 -3.29 8.13
CA PHE A 39 9.10 -3.50 6.70
C PHE A 39 9.15 -2.16 5.96
N LEU A 40 8.29 -1.25 6.35
CA LEU A 40 8.22 0.05 5.67
C LEU A 40 9.50 0.83 5.86
N GLU A 41 10.04 0.84 7.06
CA GLU A 41 11.28 1.54 7.32
C GLU A 41 12.43 0.93 6.54
N ALA A 42 12.45 -0.37 6.42
CA ALA A 42 13.48 -1.06 5.66
C ALA A 42 13.43 -0.67 4.18
N ASN A 43 12.28 -0.20 3.72
CA ASN A 43 12.12 0.25 2.34
C ASN A 43 12.13 1.76 2.20
N GLY A 44 12.59 2.46 3.22
CA GLY A 44 12.71 3.91 3.15
C GLY A 44 11.40 4.67 3.33
N ILE A 45 10.38 4.00 3.83
CA ILE A 45 9.08 4.64 4.04
C ILE A 45 9.03 5.21 5.45
N ARG A 46 8.69 6.48 5.55
CA ARG A 46 8.57 7.15 6.84
C ARG A 46 7.11 7.49 7.11
N PRO A 47 6.77 7.82 8.37
CA PRO A 47 5.39 8.23 8.67
C PRO A 47 4.93 9.41 7.83
N THR A 48 5.86 10.26 7.40
CA THR A 48 5.54 11.43 6.60
C THR A 48 5.57 11.16 5.10
N THR A 49 5.94 9.95 4.69
CA THR A 49 5.98 9.63 3.27
C THR A 49 4.57 9.72 2.70
N LYS A 50 4.42 10.50 1.64
CA LYS A 50 3.11 10.71 1.03
C LYS A 50 2.81 9.73 -0.07
N LEU A 51 3.83 9.30 -0.79
CA LEU A 51 3.65 8.45 -1.94
C LEU A 51 4.46 7.18 -1.77
N PHE A 52 3.80 6.05 -1.85
CA PHE A 52 4.45 4.76 -1.70
C PHE A 52 4.90 4.26 -3.05
N PRO A 53 6.13 3.73 -3.17
CA PRO A 53 6.60 3.20 -4.44
C PRO A 53 5.85 1.93 -4.82
N PRO A 54 5.86 1.56 -6.11
CA PRO A 54 5.11 0.39 -6.58
C PRO A 54 5.44 -0.88 -5.81
N LYS A 55 6.69 -1.04 -5.41
CA LYS A 55 7.11 -2.21 -4.66
C LYS A 55 6.33 -2.34 -3.36
N VAL A 56 6.20 -1.24 -2.64
CA VAL A 56 5.49 -1.24 -1.37
C VAL A 56 3.99 -1.38 -1.62
N VAL A 57 3.48 -0.73 -2.66
CA VAL A 57 2.08 -0.85 -3.02
C VAL A 57 1.72 -2.31 -3.28
N LYS A 58 2.56 -3.00 -4.03
CA LYS A 58 2.34 -4.41 -4.33
C LYS A 58 2.30 -5.24 -3.06
N TYR A 59 3.24 -5.01 -2.17
CA TYR A 59 3.30 -5.74 -0.91
C TYR A 59 2.02 -5.56 -0.10
N LEU A 60 1.58 -4.31 0.02
CA LEU A 60 0.39 -4.02 0.80
C LEU A 60 -0.87 -4.60 0.16
N CYS A 61 -0.95 -4.53 -1.15
CA CYS A 61 -2.10 -5.08 -1.85
C CYS A 61 -2.19 -6.59 -1.64
N GLU A 62 -1.06 -7.28 -1.67
CA GLU A 62 -1.07 -8.72 -1.47
C GLU A 62 -1.36 -9.08 -0.02
N LYS A 63 -0.80 -8.33 0.90
CA LYS A 63 -0.98 -8.66 2.32
C LYS A 63 -2.41 -8.40 2.79
N TYR A 64 -2.99 -7.31 2.35
CA TYR A 64 -4.32 -6.92 2.81
C TYR A 64 -5.40 -7.17 1.78
N ASP A 65 -5.05 -7.89 0.74
CA ASP A 65 -6.03 -8.27 -0.29
C ASP A 65 -6.72 -7.04 -0.89
N ILE A 66 -5.94 -6.02 -1.17
CA ILE A 66 -6.45 -4.80 -1.77
C ILE A 66 -6.49 -4.96 -3.27
N GLU A 67 -7.63 -4.65 -3.87
CA GLU A 67 -7.78 -4.71 -5.31
C GLU A 67 -7.68 -3.31 -5.90
N ILE A 68 -6.89 -3.18 -6.93
CA ILE A 68 -6.70 -1.90 -7.61
C ILE A 68 -7.24 -1.94 -9.02
#